data_ca0cf87fa07e2ea32d923d8b03fd5e21
#
_entry.id   ca0cf87fa07e2ea32d923d8b03fd5e21
#
_cell.length_a   1.000
_cell.length_b   1.000
_cell.length_c   1.000
_cell.angle_alpha   90.00
_cell.angle_beta   90.00
_cell.angle_gamma   90.00
#
_symmetry.space_group_name_H-M   'P 1'
#
loop_
_entity.id
_entity.type
_entity.pdbx_description
1 polymer ?
#
loop_
_entity_poly.entity_id
_entity_poly.type
_entity_poly.pdbx_seq_one_letter_code
_entity_poly.pdbx_strand_id
1 'polypeptide(L)'
;MKPIASDWTDVVLVCRKCAKKLKGGFGEDGGDRLAPALRGAIARREGGKPMRKPKRRGAGVAVVEVDCLGVCPKGAAVVIPAGAPERWRLVRRGEDLAVLLNEIAPPRGA
;
A
#
# COMPACT_ATOMS: atom_id res chain seq x y z
N MET A 1 -11.30 -25.60 10.26
CA MET A 1 -11.01 -24.16 10.12
C MET A 1 -12.30 -23.37 10.14
N LYS A 2 -12.32 -22.27 10.84
CA LYS A 2 -13.45 -21.34 10.81
C LYS A 2 -13.07 -20.09 10.03
N PRO A 3 -13.93 -19.57 9.16
CA PRO A 3 -13.68 -18.27 8.54
C PRO A 3 -13.87 -17.14 9.56
N ILE A 4 -13.16 -16.05 9.35
CA ILE A 4 -13.33 -14.84 10.13
C ILE A 4 -13.56 -13.67 9.18
N ALA A 5 -14.61 -12.90 9.41
CA ALA A 5 -14.97 -11.79 8.54
C ALA A 5 -14.05 -10.58 8.78
N SER A 6 -13.81 -9.82 7.73
CA SER A 6 -13.11 -8.55 7.81
C SER A 6 -13.79 -7.53 6.90
N ASP A 7 -13.46 -6.25 7.09
CA ASP A 7 -13.98 -5.17 6.24
C ASP A 7 -13.09 -4.88 5.04
N TRP A 8 -12.03 -5.65 4.85
CA TRP A 8 -11.09 -5.42 3.76
C TRP A 8 -11.74 -5.69 2.41
N THR A 9 -11.63 -4.72 1.51
CA THR A 9 -12.12 -4.84 0.13
C THR A 9 -10.99 -5.06 -0.85
N ASP A 10 -9.82 -4.54 -0.54
CA ASP A 10 -8.60 -4.72 -1.32
C ASP A 10 -7.42 -4.84 -0.38
N VAL A 11 -6.39 -5.53 -0.84
CA VAL A 11 -5.15 -5.69 -0.08
C VAL A 11 -3.98 -5.31 -0.99
N VAL A 12 -3.12 -4.46 -0.46
CA VAL A 12 -1.89 -4.03 -1.14
C VAL A 12 -0.72 -4.51 -0.31
N LEU A 13 0.12 -5.35 -0.89
CA LEU A 13 1.31 -5.86 -0.23
C LEU A 13 2.52 -5.00 -0.59
N VAL A 14 3.27 -4.59 0.42
CA VAL A 14 4.47 -3.75 0.24
C VAL A 14 5.68 -4.50 0.77
N CYS A 15 6.71 -4.63 -0.04
CA CYS A 15 7.97 -5.23 0.39
C CYS A 15 8.63 -4.32 1.42
N ARG A 16 8.65 -4.75 2.68
CA ARG A 16 9.20 -3.97 3.79
C ARG A 16 10.68 -3.66 3.59
N LYS A 17 11.44 -4.63 3.10
CA LYS A 17 12.87 -4.45 2.89
C LYS A 17 13.17 -3.40 1.83
N CYS A 18 12.45 -3.42 0.72
CA CYS A 18 12.59 -2.41 -0.33
C CYS A 18 12.22 -1.02 0.19
N ALA A 19 11.07 -0.92 0.86
CA ALA A 19 10.60 0.34 1.42
C ALA A 19 11.57 0.91 2.45
N LYS A 20 12.15 0.05 3.29
CA LYS A 20 13.15 0.46 4.28
C LYS A 20 14.41 0.99 3.63
N LYS A 21 14.88 0.38 2.53
CA LYS A 21 16.05 0.85 1.79
C LYS A 21 15.86 2.23 1.18
N LEU A 22 14.65 2.56 0.77
CA LEU A 22 14.35 3.88 0.20
C LEU A 22 14.36 5.01 1.25
N LYS A 23 14.15 4.69 2.51
CA LYS A 23 14.23 5.63 3.64
C LYS A 23 13.33 6.86 3.52
N GLY A 24 12.18 6.72 2.87
CA GLY A 24 11.27 7.84 2.66
C GLY A 24 11.20 8.23 1.19
N GLY A 25 10.82 9.48 0.92
CA GLY A 25 10.62 9.96 -0.44
C GLY A 25 9.18 9.86 -0.91
N PHE A 26 8.25 9.56 0.00
CA PHE A 26 6.83 9.42 -0.32
C PHE A 26 6.00 10.34 0.58
N GLY A 27 4.72 10.46 0.28
CA GLY A 27 3.82 11.33 1.01
C GLY A 27 3.86 12.76 0.47
N GLU A 28 3.02 13.63 1.05
CA GLU A 28 2.88 14.99 0.57
C GLU A 28 4.17 15.81 0.70
N ASP A 29 4.89 15.59 1.79
CA ASP A 29 6.14 16.31 2.07
C ASP A 29 7.40 15.55 1.64
N GLY A 30 7.22 14.34 1.09
CA GLY A 30 8.33 13.51 0.66
C GLY A 30 9.11 12.86 1.79
N GLY A 31 8.62 12.94 3.02
CA GLY A 31 9.34 12.41 4.19
C GLY A 31 8.90 11.03 4.64
N ASP A 32 7.81 10.50 4.11
CA ASP A 32 7.24 9.27 4.58
C ASP A 32 7.82 8.04 3.88
N ARG A 33 7.83 6.92 4.60
CA ARG A 33 8.04 5.62 3.97
C ARG A 33 6.82 5.24 3.16
N LEU A 34 6.98 4.28 2.25
CA LEU A 34 5.93 3.92 1.30
C LEU A 34 4.64 3.45 1.97
N ALA A 35 4.70 2.52 2.93
CA ALA A 35 3.47 1.99 3.54
C ALA A 35 2.68 3.07 4.30
N PRO A 36 3.28 3.88 5.18
CA PRO A 36 2.55 4.98 5.79
C PRO A 36 2.01 5.99 4.77
N ALA A 37 2.77 6.28 3.73
CA ALA A 37 2.34 7.21 2.68
C ALA A 37 1.12 6.66 1.92
N LEU A 38 1.11 5.35 1.61
CA LEU A 38 -0.05 4.71 0.98
C LEU A 38 -1.27 4.76 1.89
N ARG A 39 -1.11 4.50 3.17
CA ARG A 39 -2.21 4.58 4.14
C ARG A 39 -2.76 5.99 4.22
N GLY A 40 -1.88 6.99 4.18
CA GLY A 40 -2.29 8.39 4.14
C GLY A 40 -3.06 8.74 2.88
N ALA A 41 -2.61 8.26 1.73
CA ALA A 41 -3.31 8.49 0.46
C ALA A 41 -4.70 7.83 0.45
N ILE A 42 -4.81 6.63 1.01
CA ILE A 42 -6.08 5.94 1.15
C ILE A 42 -7.03 6.75 2.05
N ALA A 43 -6.52 7.24 3.18
CA ALA A 43 -7.32 8.04 4.10
C ALA A 43 -7.85 9.33 3.44
N ARG A 44 -7.02 10.00 2.65
CA ARG A 44 -7.44 11.19 1.91
C ARG A 44 -8.53 10.86 0.88
N ARG A 45 -8.39 9.73 0.19
CA ARG A 45 -9.36 9.32 -0.84
C ARG A 45 -10.68 8.87 -0.23
N GLU A 46 -10.63 8.09 0.85
CA GLU A 46 -11.83 7.50 1.48
C GLU A 46 -12.45 8.39 2.54
N GLY A 47 -11.72 9.39 3.01
CA GLY A 47 -12.16 10.25 4.12
C GLY A 47 -11.98 9.55 5.46
N GLY A 48 -11.01 9.97 6.24
CA GLY A 48 -10.76 9.36 7.55
C GLY A 48 -9.31 9.57 7.97
N LYS A 49 -8.93 8.87 9.01
CA LYS A 49 -7.55 8.92 9.51
C LYS A 49 -6.76 7.74 9.00
N PRO A 50 -5.48 7.91 8.67
CA PRO A 50 -4.65 6.79 8.27
C PRO A 50 -4.46 5.80 9.43
N MET A 51 -4.54 4.51 9.13
CA MET A 51 -4.30 3.47 10.12
C MET A 51 -2.81 3.14 10.17
N ARG A 52 -2.25 3.05 11.38
CA ARG A 52 -0.84 2.66 11.54
C ARG A 52 -0.61 1.21 11.14
N LYS A 53 -1.57 0.34 11.42
CA LYS A 53 -1.54 -1.08 11.04
C LYS A 53 -2.91 -1.46 10.51
N PRO A 54 -2.98 -2.32 9.49
CA PRO A 54 -4.27 -2.78 9.01
C PRO A 54 -4.93 -3.65 10.09
N LYS A 55 -6.16 -3.32 10.41
CA LYS A 55 -6.96 -4.09 11.35
C LYS A 55 -8.09 -4.77 10.57
N ARG A 56 -8.59 -5.87 11.12
CA ARG A 56 -9.68 -6.61 10.51
C ARG A 56 -10.90 -5.72 10.22
N ARG A 57 -11.15 -4.75 11.06
CA ARG A 57 -12.29 -3.83 10.91
C ARG A 57 -11.82 -2.42 10.56
N GLY A 58 -12.59 -1.75 9.72
CA GLY A 58 -12.44 -0.34 9.41
C GLY A 58 -11.36 0.01 8.39
N ALA A 59 -10.68 -0.97 7.81
CA ALA A 59 -9.58 -0.69 6.91
C ALA A 59 -10.00 -0.44 5.46
N GLY A 60 -11.02 -1.14 4.95
CA GLY A 60 -11.33 -1.10 3.51
C GLY A 60 -10.16 -1.58 2.68
N VAL A 61 -9.33 -0.67 2.20
CA VAL A 61 -8.08 -1.01 1.53
C VAL A 61 -6.99 -1.18 2.59
N ALA A 62 -6.45 -2.38 2.72
CA ALA A 62 -5.44 -2.70 3.71
C ALA A 62 -4.05 -2.72 3.07
N VAL A 63 -3.12 -1.94 3.63
CA VAL A 63 -1.71 -1.96 3.22
C VAL A 63 -0.96 -2.83 4.22
N VAL A 64 -0.42 -3.94 3.73
CA VAL A 64 0.27 -4.93 4.57
C VAL A 64 1.73 -5.00 4.14
N GLU A 65 2.63 -4.77 5.08
CA GLU A 65 4.05 -4.95 4.82
C GLU A 65 4.42 -6.42 4.93
N VAL A 66 5.16 -6.92 3.96
CA VAL A 66 5.65 -8.30 3.95
C VAL A 66 7.17 -8.30 3.88
N ASP A 67 7.77 -9.44 4.20
CA ASP A 67 9.22 -9.60 4.10
C ASP A 67 9.67 -9.60 2.64
N CYS A 68 10.98 -9.71 2.43
CA CYS A 68 11.56 -9.65 1.09
C CYS A 68 10.87 -10.64 0.13
N LEU A 69 10.51 -10.13 -1.05
CA LEU A 69 9.83 -10.91 -2.09
C LEU A 69 10.81 -11.50 -3.12
N GLY A 70 12.11 -11.44 -2.83
CA GLY A 70 13.13 -11.96 -3.72
C GLY A 70 13.54 -11.05 -4.87
N VAL A 71 12.92 -9.89 -4.98
CA VAL A 71 13.25 -8.87 -5.98
C VAL A 71 13.67 -7.61 -5.25
N CYS A 72 14.86 -7.13 -5.53
CA CYS A 72 15.42 -5.92 -4.88
C CYS A 72 15.79 -4.90 -5.94
N PRO A 73 14.81 -4.19 -6.50
CA PRO A 73 15.09 -3.16 -7.52
C PRO A 73 15.83 -1.98 -6.90
N LYS A 74 16.74 -1.38 -7.65
CA LYS A 74 17.41 -0.17 -7.22
C LYS A 74 16.45 1.02 -7.30
N GLY A 75 16.32 1.76 -6.20
CA GLY A 75 15.56 3.00 -6.18
C GLY A 75 14.05 2.82 -6.28
N ALA A 76 13.54 1.61 -6.09
CA ALA A 76 12.12 1.35 -6.15
C ALA A 76 11.72 0.32 -5.10
N ALA A 77 10.44 0.28 -4.77
CA ALA A 77 9.87 -0.73 -3.89
C ALA A 77 8.85 -1.57 -4.64
N VAL A 78 8.78 -2.86 -4.30
CA VAL A 78 7.81 -3.77 -4.90
C VAL A 78 6.49 -3.67 -4.17
N VAL A 79 5.41 -3.48 -4.94
CA VAL A 79 4.04 -3.41 -4.43
C VAL A 79 3.21 -4.44 -5.21
N ILE A 80 2.45 -5.26 -4.49
CA ILE A 80 1.62 -6.29 -5.09
C ILE A 80 0.16 -6.02 -4.76
N PRO A 81 -0.69 -5.80 -5.79
CA PRO A 81 -2.13 -5.78 -5.55
C PRO A 81 -2.63 -7.22 -5.39
N ALA A 82 -3.20 -7.54 -4.23
CA ALA A 82 -3.61 -8.92 -3.96
C ALA A 82 -4.72 -9.40 -4.89
N GLY A 83 -5.54 -8.49 -5.42
CA GLY A 83 -6.57 -8.81 -6.40
C GLY A 83 -6.03 -9.16 -7.78
N ALA A 84 -4.76 -8.82 -8.06
CA ALA A 84 -4.08 -9.15 -9.30
C ALA A 84 -2.60 -9.45 -8.99
N PRO A 85 -2.32 -10.56 -8.29
CA PRO A 85 -0.99 -10.81 -7.73
C PRO A 85 0.09 -11.08 -8.79
N GLU A 86 -0.30 -11.26 -10.04
CA GLU A 86 0.63 -11.39 -11.16
C GLU A 86 1.10 -10.03 -11.68
N ARG A 87 0.51 -8.93 -11.22
CA ARG A 87 0.81 -7.58 -11.72
C ARG A 87 1.54 -6.74 -10.68
N TRP A 88 2.76 -7.14 -10.38
CA TRP A 88 3.61 -6.41 -9.46
C TRP A 88 3.94 -5.02 -10.01
N ARG A 89 4.04 -4.03 -9.12
CA ARG A 89 4.43 -2.66 -9.48
C ARG A 89 5.74 -2.31 -8.82
N LEU A 90 6.59 -1.60 -9.54
CA LEU A 90 7.79 -0.98 -8.98
C LEU A 90 7.49 0.49 -8.74
N VAL A 91 7.54 0.92 -7.49
CA VAL A 91 7.18 2.28 -7.10
C VAL A 91 8.44 3.03 -6.68
N ARG A 92 8.72 4.13 -7.35
CA ARG A 92 9.90 4.96 -7.07
C ARG A 92 9.53 6.14 -6.19
N ARG A 93 10.55 6.73 -5.54
CA ARG A 93 10.36 7.95 -4.77
C ARG A 93 9.71 9.03 -5.65
N GLY A 94 8.81 9.79 -5.04
CA GLY A 94 8.16 10.90 -5.73
C GLY A 94 7.01 10.52 -6.64
N GLU A 95 6.69 9.23 -6.77
CA GLU A 95 5.54 8.83 -7.57
C GLU A 95 4.23 9.22 -6.90
N ASP A 96 3.24 9.53 -7.72
CA ASP A 96 1.90 9.91 -7.25
C ASP A 96 1.15 8.67 -6.77
N LEU A 97 1.01 8.55 -5.46
CA LEU A 97 0.37 7.39 -4.84
C LEU A 97 -1.13 7.35 -5.09
N ALA A 98 -1.78 8.50 -5.35
CA ALA A 98 -3.19 8.51 -5.72
C ALA A 98 -3.40 7.84 -7.07
N VAL A 99 -2.51 8.11 -8.03
CA VAL A 99 -2.54 7.43 -9.34
C VAL A 99 -2.30 5.95 -9.18
N LEU A 100 -1.30 5.56 -8.38
CA LEU A 100 -1.00 4.16 -8.12
C LEU A 100 -2.21 3.44 -7.51
N LEU A 101 -2.85 4.04 -6.51
CA LEU A 101 -4.03 3.45 -5.86
C LEU A 101 -5.18 3.26 -6.83
N ASN A 102 -5.39 4.20 -7.74
CA ASN A 102 -6.44 4.06 -8.75
C ASN A 102 -6.19 2.90 -9.69
N GLU A 103 -4.93 2.54 -9.91
CA GLU A 103 -4.58 1.39 -10.74
C GLU A 103 -4.73 0.06 -10.00
N ILE A 104 -4.26 -0.01 -8.75
CA ILE A 104 -4.17 -1.27 -8.03
C ILE A 104 -5.32 -1.52 -7.05
N ALA A 105 -6.00 -0.46 -6.62
CA ALA A 105 -7.11 -0.56 -5.67
C ALA A 105 -8.11 0.56 -5.95
N PRO A 106 -8.81 0.52 -7.11
CA PRO A 106 -9.74 1.59 -7.47
C PRO A 106 -10.86 1.74 -6.45
N PRO A 107 -11.42 2.97 -6.29
CA PRO A 107 -12.50 3.18 -5.34
C PRO A 107 -13.71 2.32 -5.70
N ARG A 108 -14.37 1.77 -4.68
CA ARG A 108 -15.55 0.94 -4.86
C ARG A 108 -16.81 1.74 -4.58
N GLY A 109 -17.91 1.32 -5.19
CA GLY A 109 -19.20 1.90 -4.94
C GLY A 109 -19.43 3.28 -5.54
N ALA A 110 -18.65 3.63 -6.50
CA ALA A 110 -18.86 4.89 -7.23
C ALA A 110 -20.07 4.80 -8.15
#